data_4989c01c5d838d5d3a89af357a5d6950
#
_entry.id   4989c01c5d838d5d3a89af357a5d6950
#
_cell.length_a   1.000
_cell.length_b   1.000
_cell.length_c   1.000
_cell.angle_alpha   90.00
_cell.angle_beta   90.00
_cell.angle_gamma   90.00
#
_symmetry.space_group_name_H-M   'P 1'
#
loop_
_entity.id
_entity.type
_entity.pdbx_description
1 polymer ?
#
loop_
_entity_poly.entity_id
_entity_poly.type
_entity_poly.pdbx_seq_one_letter_code
_entity_poly.pdbx_strand_id
1 'polypeptide(L)'
;MSKGQQKLQVIPLGGLGEIGKNMTVIRVDDEILLIDAGLMFPEDDMLGIDLVIPDITYLMENREKIKAIVLTHGHEDHIGALPYVLKQIDVPVYGTRLTLGILAGRLKEHSVSCEKLKPVTPGDVINIGCFSVGFIRVNHSIPDAVGLSIRTPVGMIVHTGDYKLDYTPIDGEMTDFRRFSDLGNRGVLLLLADSTNAEREGHTPSERTVGAAFDKAFHNAKQRIIVATFSSNVHRIQQVIDTAVRYKRKVAVLGRSMVKVVSISLELGYISAPEGTIIDIDEINFYSPNQVVVITTGSQGEPMSALTRMAVGEHRKVTIVPGDTIIISATPIPGNEKLVSKTIDHLLKLGANVIYGRSEGIHVSGHASQEEIKLMHNLVRPKFFIPVHGEYRHLIKHAKLAQELGMPKDNIFISENGQVLEFTRDTGTVAGKVTAGRVLVDGLGVGDVGNIVLRDRRQLSQDGILIIVLTMNKETGEVVSGPDIVSRGFVYVRESEELMDEARTRVEQALDRCQDEGVIEWGAIKSNIRDALGRYLFDKTRRRPMILPIIMEI
;
A
#
# COMPACT_ATOMS: atom_id res chain seq x y z
N MET A 1 1.55 -18.03 -45.76
CA MET A 1 1.95 -17.04 -44.75
C MET A 1 2.58 -17.83 -43.60
N SER A 2 3.87 -17.70 -43.35
CA SER A 2 4.51 -18.31 -42.16
C SER A 2 3.81 -17.72 -40.92
N LYS A 3 3.23 -18.57 -40.08
CA LYS A 3 2.78 -18.11 -38.76
C LYS A 3 4.02 -17.54 -38.07
N GLY A 4 4.06 -16.20 -37.93
CA GLY A 4 5.12 -15.56 -37.17
C GLY A 4 5.21 -16.24 -35.81
N GLN A 5 6.40 -16.39 -35.29
CA GLN A 5 6.63 -17.00 -33.98
C GLN A 5 5.85 -16.21 -32.93
N GLN A 6 4.89 -16.87 -32.26
CA GLN A 6 4.09 -16.22 -31.21
C GLN A 6 5.02 -15.71 -30.11
N LYS A 7 4.74 -14.52 -29.60
CA LYS A 7 5.53 -13.84 -28.58
C LYS A 7 4.70 -13.67 -27.32
N LEU A 8 5.36 -13.94 -26.19
CA LEU A 8 4.82 -13.67 -24.88
C LEU A 8 5.39 -12.34 -24.40
N GLN A 9 4.52 -11.43 -24.01
CA GLN A 9 4.93 -10.18 -23.38
C GLN A 9 4.50 -10.17 -21.91
N VAL A 10 5.42 -9.78 -21.04
CA VAL A 10 5.18 -9.52 -19.60
C VAL A 10 5.46 -8.06 -19.35
N ILE A 11 4.46 -7.35 -18.82
CA ILE A 11 4.53 -5.90 -18.62
C ILE A 11 4.09 -5.60 -17.19
N PRO A 12 5.03 -5.39 -16.27
CA PRO A 12 4.69 -4.90 -14.94
C PRO A 12 4.18 -3.45 -15.03
N LEU A 13 3.00 -3.17 -14.50
CA LEU A 13 2.45 -1.81 -14.38
C LEU A 13 2.61 -1.24 -12.97
N GLY A 14 2.97 -2.09 -12.01
CA GLY A 14 3.28 -1.75 -10.64
C GLY A 14 3.95 -2.91 -9.90
N GLY A 15 4.50 -2.63 -8.70
CA GLY A 15 5.12 -3.62 -7.81
C GLY A 15 6.61 -3.88 -8.05
N LEU A 16 7.27 -3.17 -8.97
CA LEU A 16 8.71 -3.26 -9.19
C LEU A 16 9.43 -2.00 -8.74
N GLY A 17 10.48 -2.17 -7.93
CA GLY A 17 11.23 -1.07 -7.34
C GLY A 17 10.47 -0.34 -6.22
N GLU A 18 9.34 -0.87 -5.78
CA GLU A 18 8.44 -0.33 -4.77
C GLU A 18 7.73 -1.46 -4.02
N ILE A 19 7.09 -1.15 -2.89
CA ILE A 19 6.20 -2.06 -2.16
C ILE A 19 4.76 -1.58 -2.38
N GLY A 20 3.93 -2.45 -2.96
CA GLY A 20 2.53 -2.16 -3.29
C GLY A 20 2.28 -1.94 -4.77
N LYS A 21 1.05 -1.62 -5.15
CA LYS A 21 0.57 -1.43 -6.53
C LYS A 21 0.84 -2.63 -7.45
N ASN A 22 0.87 -3.84 -6.91
CA ASN A 22 1.16 -5.02 -7.71
C ASN A 22 0.15 -5.16 -8.86
N MET A 23 0.65 -5.11 -10.09
CA MET A 23 -0.14 -5.26 -11.30
C MET A 23 0.74 -5.71 -12.44
N THR A 24 0.46 -6.88 -13.00
CA THR A 24 1.27 -7.46 -14.07
C THR A 24 0.39 -7.89 -15.24
N VAL A 25 0.73 -7.45 -16.44
CA VAL A 25 0.08 -7.83 -17.70
C VAL A 25 0.83 -9.01 -18.31
N ILE A 26 0.11 -10.07 -18.65
CA ILE A 26 0.57 -11.17 -19.49
C ILE A 26 -0.17 -11.07 -20.82
N ARG A 27 0.58 -10.87 -21.91
CA ARG A 27 0.01 -10.71 -23.24
C ARG A 27 0.57 -11.73 -24.21
N VAL A 28 -0.32 -12.35 -24.98
CA VAL A 28 0.03 -13.16 -26.14
C VAL A 28 -0.82 -12.67 -27.30
N ASP A 29 -0.18 -12.15 -28.32
CA ASP A 29 -0.85 -11.53 -29.49
C ASP A 29 -1.89 -10.46 -29.07
N ASP A 30 -3.17 -10.70 -29.32
CA ASP A 30 -4.28 -9.81 -28.99
C ASP A 30 -5.06 -10.23 -27.72
N GLU A 31 -4.50 -11.09 -26.89
CA GLU A 31 -5.13 -11.48 -25.64
C GLU A 31 -4.28 -11.09 -24.44
N ILE A 32 -4.94 -10.48 -23.46
CA ILE A 32 -4.34 -9.97 -22.23
C ILE A 32 -4.99 -10.64 -21.02
N LEU A 33 -4.15 -11.16 -20.14
CA LEU A 33 -4.49 -11.56 -18.77
C LEU A 33 -3.84 -10.60 -17.79
N LEU A 34 -4.59 -10.07 -16.84
CA LEU A 34 -4.07 -9.22 -15.78
C LEU A 34 -3.90 -10.03 -14.49
N ILE A 35 -2.76 -9.92 -13.84
CA ILE A 35 -2.48 -10.50 -12.53
C ILE A 35 -2.48 -9.37 -11.52
N ASP A 36 -3.38 -9.42 -10.54
CA ASP A 36 -3.59 -8.47 -9.47
C ASP A 36 -3.87 -7.02 -9.95
N ALA A 37 -4.33 -6.17 -9.05
CA ALA A 37 -4.46 -4.73 -9.22
C ALA A 37 -4.47 -4.08 -7.83
N GLY A 38 -3.28 -3.89 -7.30
CA GLY A 38 -3.06 -3.42 -5.94
C GLY A 38 -2.96 -1.91 -5.80
N LEU A 39 -3.10 -1.42 -4.58
CA LEU A 39 -2.76 -0.06 -4.20
C LEU A 39 -1.41 0.01 -3.46
N MET A 40 -0.92 1.23 -3.27
CA MET A 40 0.21 1.55 -2.39
C MET A 40 -0.24 2.66 -1.43
N PHE A 41 0.24 2.64 -0.19
CA PHE A 41 0.07 3.76 0.72
C PHE A 41 0.98 4.92 0.29
N PRO A 42 0.54 6.20 0.50
CA PRO A 42 1.34 7.35 0.10
C PRO A 42 2.64 7.44 0.90
N GLU A 43 3.68 7.94 0.26
CA GLU A 43 4.96 8.29 0.89
C GLU A 43 4.82 9.60 1.70
N ASP A 44 5.72 9.87 2.64
CA ASP A 44 5.67 11.03 3.56
C ASP A 44 5.61 12.38 2.83
N ASP A 45 6.11 12.45 1.62
CA ASP A 45 6.12 13.66 0.80
C ASP A 45 4.84 13.87 -0.04
N MET A 46 3.93 12.90 -0.05
CA MET A 46 2.64 12.94 -0.74
C MET A 46 1.55 13.50 0.19
N LEU A 47 1.71 14.75 0.59
CA LEU A 47 0.83 15.41 1.56
C LEU A 47 -0.64 15.43 1.11
N GLY A 48 -1.52 14.90 1.97
CA GLY A 48 -2.96 14.87 1.76
C GLY A 48 -3.44 13.85 0.72
N ILE A 49 -2.59 12.90 0.31
CA ILE A 49 -2.98 11.78 -0.54
C ILE A 49 -3.42 10.61 0.34
N ASP A 50 -4.55 10.01 0.01
CA ASP A 50 -5.11 8.88 0.74
C ASP A 50 -4.48 7.55 0.31
N LEU A 51 -4.30 7.36 -1.01
CA LEU A 51 -3.71 6.15 -1.60
C LEU A 51 -3.17 6.41 -3.01
N VAL A 52 -2.35 5.47 -3.48
CA VAL A 52 -1.74 5.51 -4.82
C VAL A 52 -2.11 4.24 -5.58
N ILE A 53 -2.57 4.38 -6.82
CA ILE A 53 -2.92 3.26 -7.69
C ILE A 53 -2.03 3.24 -8.93
N PRO A 54 -1.90 2.09 -9.62
CA PRO A 54 -1.20 2.01 -10.90
C PRO A 54 -1.86 2.89 -11.97
N ASP A 55 -1.05 3.44 -12.86
CA ASP A 55 -1.54 4.05 -14.09
C ASP A 55 -2.03 2.95 -15.05
N ILE A 56 -3.30 3.01 -15.41
CA ILE A 56 -3.96 2.02 -16.28
C ILE A 56 -4.11 2.47 -17.73
N THR A 57 -3.42 3.53 -18.16
CA THR A 57 -3.50 4.05 -19.52
C THR A 57 -3.28 2.95 -20.57
N TYR A 58 -2.24 2.11 -20.38
CA TYR A 58 -1.99 0.97 -21.26
C TYR A 58 -3.17 -0.01 -21.34
N LEU A 59 -3.83 -0.27 -20.21
CA LEU A 59 -5.00 -1.15 -20.16
C LEU A 59 -6.19 -0.52 -20.91
N MET A 60 -6.38 0.77 -20.79
CA MET A 60 -7.45 1.49 -21.48
C MET A 60 -7.25 1.48 -22.99
N GLU A 61 -6.01 1.67 -23.47
CA GLU A 61 -5.64 1.58 -24.89
C GLU A 61 -5.85 0.16 -25.49
N ASN A 62 -5.81 -0.87 -24.63
CA ASN A 62 -5.95 -2.28 -25.02
C ASN A 62 -7.20 -2.95 -24.42
N ARG A 63 -8.21 -2.19 -24.00
CA ARG A 63 -9.36 -2.65 -23.23
C ARG A 63 -10.04 -3.89 -23.83
N GLU A 64 -10.27 -3.90 -25.13
CA GLU A 64 -10.96 -4.99 -25.83
C GLU A 64 -10.16 -6.31 -25.87
N LYS A 65 -8.85 -6.24 -25.56
CA LYS A 65 -7.96 -7.41 -25.54
C LYS A 65 -7.92 -8.09 -24.17
N ILE A 66 -8.39 -7.41 -23.11
CA ILE A 66 -8.35 -7.93 -21.75
C ILE A 66 -9.42 -9.01 -21.60
N LYS A 67 -9.01 -10.22 -21.27
CA LYS A 67 -9.91 -11.38 -21.13
C LYS A 67 -10.39 -11.56 -19.68
N ALA A 68 -9.53 -11.33 -18.71
CA ALA A 68 -9.84 -11.46 -17.29
C ALA A 68 -8.76 -10.84 -16.42
N ILE A 69 -9.10 -10.71 -15.13
CA ILE A 69 -8.17 -10.43 -14.04
C ILE A 69 -8.11 -11.68 -13.16
N VAL A 70 -6.91 -12.10 -12.76
CA VAL A 70 -6.69 -13.20 -11.80
C VAL A 70 -5.98 -12.68 -10.57
N LEU A 71 -6.45 -13.07 -9.39
CA LEU A 71 -5.97 -12.56 -8.11
C LEU A 71 -5.18 -13.64 -7.37
N THR A 72 -4.06 -13.24 -6.80
CA THR A 72 -3.21 -14.12 -6.00
C THR A 72 -3.74 -14.24 -4.56
N HIS A 73 -4.10 -13.13 -3.93
CA HIS A 73 -4.63 -13.09 -2.56
C HIS A 73 -5.28 -11.74 -2.23
N GLY A 74 -5.86 -11.62 -1.01
CA GLY A 74 -6.73 -10.50 -0.63
C GLY A 74 -6.06 -9.32 0.08
N HIS A 75 -4.75 -9.11 -0.03
CA HIS A 75 -4.09 -7.92 0.49
C HIS A 75 -4.35 -6.68 -0.38
N GLU A 76 -4.33 -5.50 0.23
CA GLU A 76 -4.63 -4.23 -0.44
C GLU A 76 -3.66 -3.91 -1.58
N ASP A 77 -2.41 -4.27 -1.44
CA ASP A 77 -1.39 -4.09 -2.46
C ASP A 77 -1.50 -5.06 -3.64
N HIS A 78 -2.52 -5.96 -3.62
CA HIS A 78 -2.91 -6.87 -4.71
C HIS A 78 -4.33 -6.64 -5.22
N ILE A 79 -5.26 -6.16 -4.39
CA ILE A 79 -6.66 -5.98 -4.80
C ILE A 79 -7.18 -4.54 -4.66
N GLY A 80 -6.45 -3.67 -3.97
CA GLY A 80 -6.98 -2.37 -3.53
C GLY A 80 -7.26 -1.38 -4.65
N ALA A 81 -6.65 -1.51 -5.83
CA ALA A 81 -6.96 -0.68 -6.99
C ALA A 81 -8.14 -1.20 -7.83
N LEU A 82 -8.61 -2.44 -7.60
CA LEU A 82 -9.71 -3.02 -8.37
C LEU A 82 -10.99 -2.18 -8.40
N PRO A 83 -11.43 -1.50 -7.33
CA PRO A 83 -12.60 -0.62 -7.41
C PRO A 83 -12.46 0.49 -8.45
N TYR A 84 -11.25 0.97 -8.70
CA TYR A 84 -10.95 2.00 -9.71
C TYR A 84 -10.83 1.41 -11.11
N VAL A 85 -10.16 0.26 -11.23
CA VAL A 85 -9.97 -0.48 -12.50
C VAL A 85 -11.31 -0.96 -13.05
N LEU A 86 -12.15 -1.60 -12.22
CA LEU A 86 -13.42 -2.19 -12.64
C LEU A 86 -14.51 -1.17 -12.97
N LYS A 87 -14.36 0.10 -12.60
CA LYS A 87 -15.20 1.19 -13.11
C LYS A 87 -14.98 1.45 -14.61
N GLN A 88 -13.81 1.10 -15.13
CA GLN A 88 -13.39 1.40 -16.49
C GLN A 88 -13.25 0.14 -17.37
N ILE A 89 -12.94 -1.01 -16.76
CA ILE A 89 -12.66 -2.29 -17.43
C ILE A 89 -13.64 -3.34 -16.90
N ASP A 90 -14.54 -3.81 -17.76
CA ASP A 90 -15.62 -4.71 -17.40
C ASP A 90 -15.32 -6.16 -17.83
N VAL A 91 -14.51 -6.87 -17.04
CA VAL A 91 -14.07 -8.25 -17.32
C VAL A 91 -14.28 -9.17 -16.11
N PRO A 92 -14.30 -10.51 -16.28
CA PRO A 92 -14.33 -11.46 -15.17
C PRO A 92 -13.11 -11.31 -14.27
N VAL A 93 -13.32 -11.44 -12.94
CA VAL A 93 -12.28 -11.44 -11.92
C VAL A 93 -12.29 -12.78 -11.20
N TYR A 94 -11.20 -13.53 -11.29
CA TYR A 94 -11.04 -14.83 -10.65
C TYR A 94 -10.16 -14.71 -9.41
N GLY A 95 -10.59 -15.30 -8.31
CA GLY A 95 -9.84 -15.32 -7.06
C GLY A 95 -10.42 -16.32 -6.07
N THR A 96 -9.71 -16.59 -4.99
CA THR A 96 -10.17 -17.48 -3.94
C THR A 96 -11.31 -16.85 -3.13
N ARG A 97 -12.05 -17.67 -2.37
CA ARG A 97 -13.28 -17.24 -1.69
C ARG A 97 -13.05 -16.06 -0.74
N LEU A 98 -11.99 -16.11 0.07
CA LEU A 98 -11.69 -15.03 1.01
C LEU A 98 -11.26 -13.76 0.26
N THR A 99 -10.40 -13.90 -0.74
CA THR A 99 -9.95 -12.78 -1.60
C THR A 99 -11.14 -12.07 -2.23
N LEU A 100 -12.06 -12.83 -2.84
CA LEU A 100 -13.26 -12.25 -3.45
C LEU A 100 -14.26 -11.70 -2.43
N GLY A 101 -14.36 -12.30 -1.24
CA GLY A 101 -15.18 -11.78 -0.15
C GLY A 101 -14.74 -10.40 0.31
N ILE A 102 -13.42 -10.23 0.52
CA ILE A 102 -12.83 -8.93 0.88
C ILE A 102 -13.03 -7.92 -0.25
N LEU A 103 -12.74 -8.33 -1.50
CA LEU A 103 -12.94 -7.48 -2.67
C LEU A 103 -14.40 -7.04 -2.83
N ALA A 104 -15.36 -7.95 -2.67
CA ALA A 104 -16.79 -7.63 -2.79
C ALA A 104 -17.23 -6.55 -1.79
N GLY A 105 -16.68 -6.57 -0.56
CA GLY A 105 -16.88 -5.52 0.42
C GLY A 105 -16.38 -4.15 -0.07
N ARG A 106 -15.19 -4.12 -0.69
CA ARG A 106 -14.61 -2.91 -1.29
C ARG A 106 -15.39 -2.41 -2.50
N LEU A 107 -15.78 -3.30 -3.40
CA LEU A 107 -16.57 -2.94 -4.59
C LEU A 107 -17.91 -2.29 -4.20
N LYS A 108 -18.58 -2.82 -3.19
CA LYS A 108 -19.83 -2.24 -2.65
C LYS A 108 -19.64 -0.81 -2.15
N GLU A 109 -18.54 -0.51 -1.44
CA GLU A 109 -18.20 0.84 -0.97
C GLU A 109 -18.01 1.84 -2.12
N HIS A 110 -17.51 1.35 -3.26
CA HIS A 110 -17.26 2.14 -4.46
C HIS A 110 -18.41 2.10 -5.49
N SER A 111 -19.55 1.45 -5.14
CA SER A 111 -20.71 1.27 -6.01
C SER A 111 -20.36 0.54 -7.34
N VAL A 112 -19.47 -0.45 -7.26
CA VAL A 112 -19.07 -1.29 -8.39
C VAL A 112 -19.76 -2.65 -8.28
N SER A 113 -20.22 -3.21 -9.42
CA SER A 113 -20.90 -4.52 -9.47
C SER A 113 -19.95 -5.66 -9.09
N CYS A 114 -20.50 -6.65 -8.37
CA CYS A 114 -19.79 -7.88 -8.00
C CYS A 114 -20.17 -9.09 -8.91
N GLU A 115 -20.98 -8.93 -9.94
CA GLU A 115 -21.52 -10.03 -10.75
C GLU A 115 -20.44 -10.83 -11.49
N LYS A 116 -19.33 -10.19 -11.82
CA LYS A 116 -18.22 -10.80 -12.56
C LYS A 116 -17.16 -11.45 -11.67
N LEU A 117 -17.35 -11.47 -10.36
CA LEU A 117 -16.48 -12.20 -9.44
C LEU A 117 -16.72 -13.71 -9.60
N LYS A 118 -15.64 -14.45 -9.88
CA LYS A 118 -15.66 -15.88 -10.15
C LYS A 118 -14.77 -16.61 -9.15
N PRO A 119 -15.35 -17.31 -8.17
CA PRO A 119 -14.57 -18.01 -7.16
C PRO A 119 -13.84 -19.21 -7.76
N VAL A 120 -12.60 -19.41 -7.29
CA VAL A 120 -11.77 -20.56 -7.57
C VAL A 120 -11.22 -21.12 -6.27
N THR A 121 -10.77 -22.37 -6.31
CA THR A 121 -10.08 -23.03 -5.20
C THR A 121 -8.65 -23.43 -5.59
N PRO A 122 -7.72 -23.48 -4.62
CA PRO A 122 -6.41 -24.05 -4.88
C PRO A 122 -6.53 -25.46 -5.50
N GLY A 123 -5.84 -25.68 -6.61
CA GLY A 123 -5.94 -26.91 -7.41
C GLY A 123 -6.74 -26.74 -8.71
N ASP A 124 -7.63 -25.75 -8.80
CA ASP A 124 -8.40 -25.49 -10.01
C ASP A 124 -7.50 -25.08 -11.18
N VAL A 125 -7.96 -25.40 -12.39
CA VAL A 125 -7.39 -24.93 -13.66
C VAL A 125 -8.50 -24.42 -14.53
N ILE A 126 -8.43 -23.18 -14.96
CA ILE A 126 -9.42 -22.52 -15.81
C ILE A 126 -8.80 -22.10 -17.15
N ASN A 127 -9.61 -22.05 -18.19
CA ASN A 127 -9.19 -21.58 -19.51
C ASN A 127 -9.78 -20.20 -19.79
N ILE A 128 -8.92 -19.26 -20.14
CA ILE A 128 -9.24 -17.85 -20.41
C ILE A 128 -8.58 -17.48 -21.72
N GLY A 129 -9.32 -17.50 -22.84
CA GLY A 129 -8.73 -17.31 -24.15
C GLY A 129 -7.60 -18.31 -24.44
N CYS A 130 -6.43 -17.82 -24.81
CA CYS A 130 -5.25 -18.66 -25.04
C CYS A 130 -4.51 -19.09 -23.74
N PHE A 131 -4.94 -18.61 -22.58
CA PHE A 131 -4.34 -18.90 -21.28
C PHE A 131 -5.04 -20.07 -20.60
N SER A 132 -4.26 -21.01 -20.01
CA SER A 132 -4.77 -21.98 -19.06
C SER A 132 -4.14 -21.70 -17.71
N VAL A 133 -4.94 -21.21 -16.76
CA VAL A 133 -4.49 -20.70 -15.45
C VAL A 133 -4.81 -21.71 -14.37
N GLY A 134 -3.79 -22.20 -13.69
CA GLY A 134 -3.90 -23.06 -12.53
C GLY A 134 -3.56 -22.30 -11.25
N PHE A 135 -4.34 -22.52 -10.20
CA PHE A 135 -4.19 -21.90 -8.88
C PHE A 135 -3.49 -22.88 -7.94
N ILE A 136 -2.32 -22.48 -7.41
CA ILE A 136 -1.45 -23.31 -6.60
C ILE A 136 -1.45 -22.77 -5.17
N ARG A 137 -1.80 -23.58 -4.18
CA ARG A 137 -1.77 -23.16 -2.78
C ARG A 137 -0.37 -22.72 -2.37
N VAL A 138 -0.29 -21.56 -1.73
CA VAL A 138 0.91 -21.06 -1.04
C VAL A 138 0.54 -20.60 0.37
N ASN A 139 1.50 -20.67 1.29
CA ASN A 139 1.33 -20.06 2.60
C ASN A 139 1.70 -18.57 2.55
N HIS A 140 0.89 -17.75 3.17
CA HIS A 140 1.15 -16.34 3.37
C HIS A 140 0.58 -15.89 4.72
N SER A 141 0.51 -14.57 5.00
CA SER A 141 -0.11 -14.03 6.21
C SER A 141 -1.65 -14.02 6.17
N ILE A 142 -2.23 -14.28 5.02
CA ILE A 142 -3.67 -14.41 4.80
C ILE A 142 -3.99 -15.83 4.29
N PRO A 143 -5.09 -16.47 4.74
CA PRO A 143 -5.55 -17.74 4.17
C PRO A 143 -5.87 -17.62 2.69
N ASP A 144 -5.92 -18.77 2.02
CA ASP A 144 -6.38 -18.86 0.64
C ASP A 144 -5.45 -18.20 -0.41
N ALA A 145 -4.23 -17.83 -0.03
CA ALA A 145 -3.26 -17.29 -0.96
C ALA A 145 -2.84 -18.34 -2.00
N VAL A 146 -2.68 -17.91 -3.26
CA VAL A 146 -2.31 -18.78 -4.37
C VAL A 146 -1.18 -18.18 -5.20
N GLY A 147 -0.27 -19.05 -5.63
CA GLY A 147 0.56 -18.83 -6.80
C GLY A 147 -0.20 -19.27 -8.06
N LEU A 148 0.28 -18.84 -9.21
CA LEU A 148 -0.35 -19.11 -10.50
C LEU A 148 0.59 -19.91 -11.42
N SER A 149 0.04 -20.91 -12.11
CA SER A 149 0.66 -21.52 -13.28
C SER A 149 -0.12 -21.11 -14.52
N ILE A 150 0.52 -20.40 -15.45
CA ILE A 150 -0.15 -19.88 -16.63
C ILE A 150 0.48 -20.51 -17.87
N ARG A 151 -0.24 -21.46 -18.46
CA ARG A 151 0.17 -22.06 -19.71
C ARG A 151 -0.24 -21.15 -20.85
N THR A 152 0.71 -20.81 -21.70
CA THR A 152 0.52 -20.03 -22.92
C THR A 152 0.99 -20.83 -24.13
N PRO A 153 0.66 -20.42 -25.36
CA PRO A 153 1.20 -21.04 -26.58
C PRO A 153 2.72 -20.98 -26.68
N VAL A 154 3.37 -20.03 -25.99
CA VAL A 154 4.82 -19.84 -26.00
C VAL A 154 5.50 -20.73 -24.96
N GLY A 155 4.93 -20.85 -23.75
CA GLY A 155 5.47 -21.64 -22.67
C GLY A 155 4.71 -21.50 -21.36
N MET A 156 5.20 -22.16 -20.32
CA MET A 156 4.65 -22.13 -18.97
C MET A 156 5.24 -20.97 -18.18
N ILE A 157 4.39 -20.15 -17.59
CA ILE A 157 4.76 -19.13 -16.61
C ILE A 157 4.35 -19.61 -15.22
N VAL A 158 5.21 -19.38 -14.24
CA VAL A 158 4.87 -19.52 -12.82
C VAL A 158 4.99 -18.15 -12.16
N HIS A 159 3.94 -17.72 -11.48
CA HIS A 159 3.93 -16.56 -10.60
C HIS A 159 3.71 -17.05 -9.18
N THR A 160 4.63 -16.74 -8.26
CA THR A 160 4.52 -17.29 -6.89
C THR A 160 3.35 -16.70 -6.11
N GLY A 161 2.87 -15.49 -6.48
CA GLY A 161 2.18 -14.63 -5.54
C GLY A 161 3.12 -14.31 -4.37
N ASP A 162 2.56 -13.76 -3.31
CA ASP A 162 3.28 -13.59 -2.05
C ASP A 162 3.27 -14.91 -1.30
N TYR A 163 4.43 -15.35 -0.84
CA TYR A 163 4.53 -16.68 -0.23
C TYR A 163 5.62 -16.77 0.83
N LYS A 164 5.45 -17.72 1.71
CA LYS A 164 6.50 -18.34 2.53
C LYS A 164 6.34 -19.85 2.50
N LEU A 165 7.31 -20.58 3.04
CA LEU A 165 7.21 -22.02 3.17
C LEU A 165 7.01 -22.40 4.64
N ASP A 166 5.74 -22.49 5.05
CA ASP A 166 5.37 -22.88 6.42
C ASP A 166 5.09 -24.38 6.47
N TYR A 167 5.94 -25.12 7.16
CA TYR A 167 5.78 -26.59 7.31
C TYR A 167 4.79 -26.97 8.41
N THR A 168 4.35 -26.02 9.21
CA THR A 168 3.39 -26.22 10.31
C THR A 168 2.35 -25.10 10.33
N PRO A 169 1.67 -24.84 9.19
CA PRO A 169 0.69 -23.76 9.11
C PRO A 169 -0.44 -23.96 10.10
N ILE A 170 -1.09 -22.87 10.50
CA ILE A 170 -2.13 -22.89 11.53
C ILE A 170 -3.37 -23.64 11.06
N ASP A 171 -3.75 -23.45 9.81
CA ASP A 171 -4.88 -24.12 9.16
C ASP A 171 -4.59 -25.55 8.70
N GLY A 172 -3.34 -26.01 8.82
CA GLY A 172 -2.89 -27.32 8.36
C GLY A 172 -2.65 -27.43 6.86
N GLU A 173 -2.86 -26.36 6.10
CA GLU A 173 -2.78 -26.31 4.65
C GLU A 173 -1.42 -25.82 4.17
N MET A 174 -0.52 -26.73 3.81
CA MET A 174 0.83 -26.40 3.37
C MET A 174 0.85 -25.90 1.92
N THR A 175 1.93 -25.17 1.57
CA THR A 175 2.28 -24.87 0.17
C THR A 175 2.35 -26.15 -0.65
N ASP A 176 1.74 -26.16 -1.84
CA ASP A 176 1.73 -27.32 -2.74
C ASP A 176 3.08 -27.47 -3.48
N PHE A 177 4.09 -27.92 -2.73
CA PHE A 177 5.44 -28.21 -3.27
C PHE A 177 5.42 -29.17 -4.43
N ARG A 178 4.51 -30.17 -4.37
CA ARG A 178 4.39 -31.19 -5.41
C ARG A 178 4.05 -30.56 -6.74
N ARG A 179 3.08 -29.64 -6.75
CA ARG A 179 2.65 -28.97 -7.97
C ARG A 179 3.76 -28.10 -8.55
N PHE A 180 4.50 -27.34 -7.73
CA PHE A 180 5.66 -26.58 -8.21
C PHE A 180 6.75 -27.49 -8.80
N SER A 181 7.07 -28.62 -8.15
CA SER A 181 8.03 -29.60 -8.64
C SER A 181 7.57 -30.27 -9.95
N ASP A 182 6.29 -30.62 -10.05
CA ASP A 182 5.72 -31.20 -11.28
C ASP A 182 5.80 -30.24 -12.46
N LEU A 183 5.57 -28.93 -12.22
CA LEU A 183 5.74 -27.89 -13.23
C LEU A 183 7.21 -27.76 -13.65
N GLY A 184 8.13 -27.74 -12.71
CA GLY A 184 9.57 -27.73 -12.99
C GLY A 184 10.03 -28.91 -13.85
N ASN A 185 9.50 -30.13 -13.59
CA ASN A 185 9.80 -31.32 -14.41
C ASN A 185 9.21 -31.24 -15.82
N ARG A 186 8.10 -30.50 -16.02
CA ARG A 186 7.50 -30.27 -17.36
C ARG A 186 8.16 -29.15 -18.14
N GLY A 187 9.00 -28.34 -17.49
CA GLY A 187 9.69 -27.20 -18.07
C GLY A 187 8.91 -25.89 -17.90
N VAL A 188 9.49 -24.99 -17.13
CA VAL A 188 8.96 -23.64 -16.90
C VAL A 188 9.77 -22.64 -17.72
N LEU A 189 9.09 -21.88 -18.57
CA LEU A 189 9.71 -20.84 -19.38
C LEU A 189 10.12 -19.65 -18.53
N LEU A 190 9.21 -19.17 -17.66
CA LEU A 190 9.39 -17.94 -16.91
C LEU A 190 8.86 -18.10 -15.48
N LEU A 191 9.66 -17.63 -14.51
CA LEU A 191 9.27 -17.46 -13.12
C LEU A 191 9.17 -15.97 -12.80
N LEU A 192 8.05 -15.55 -12.19
CA LEU A 192 7.90 -14.30 -11.48
C LEU A 192 7.80 -14.65 -10.00
N ALA A 193 8.72 -14.16 -9.16
CA ALA A 193 8.74 -14.54 -7.76
C ALA A 193 8.92 -13.35 -6.82
N ASP A 194 8.19 -13.41 -5.69
CA ASP A 194 8.23 -12.45 -4.59
C ASP A 194 9.66 -12.26 -4.06
N SER A 195 10.05 -10.99 -3.91
CA SER A 195 11.40 -10.59 -3.51
C SER A 195 11.46 -9.86 -2.17
N THR A 196 10.33 -9.66 -1.50
CA THR A 196 10.18 -8.78 -0.32
C THR A 196 11.21 -9.07 0.78
N ASN A 197 11.49 -10.34 1.05
CA ASN A 197 12.47 -10.74 2.07
C ASN A 197 13.79 -11.32 1.48
N ALA A 198 14.13 -11.01 0.25
CA ALA A 198 15.35 -11.53 -0.38
C ALA A 198 16.66 -11.16 0.37
N GLU A 199 16.64 -10.11 1.18
CA GLU A 199 17.78 -9.71 2.03
C GLU A 199 17.87 -10.50 3.34
N ARG A 200 16.81 -11.23 3.73
CA ARG A 200 16.78 -11.98 4.99
C ARG A 200 17.37 -13.36 4.82
N GLU A 201 18.41 -13.64 5.59
CA GLU A 201 19.05 -14.95 5.63
C GLU A 201 18.15 -15.99 6.32
N GLY A 202 18.38 -17.28 6.00
CA GLY A 202 17.70 -18.42 6.60
C GLY A 202 16.25 -18.57 6.13
N HIS A 203 15.38 -18.95 7.05
CA HIS A 203 13.97 -19.26 6.82
C HIS A 203 13.06 -18.30 7.56
N THR A 204 11.88 -18.05 7.03
CA THR A 204 10.81 -17.35 7.71
C THR A 204 10.14 -18.29 8.72
N PRO A 205 10.02 -17.92 10.01
CA PRO A 205 9.40 -18.79 11.01
C PRO A 205 7.93 -19.10 10.69
N SER A 206 7.44 -20.24 11.20
CA SER A 206 6.02 -20.60 11.13
C SER A 206 5.15 -19.59 11.89
N GLU A 207 3.97 -19.28 11.35
CA GLU A 207 2.96 -18.45 12.03
C GLU A 207 2.55 -19.05 13.38
N ARG A 208 2.62 -20.38 13.54
CA ARG A 208 2.34 -21.08 14.80
C ARG A 208 3.21 -20.61 15.97
N THR A 209 4.44 -20.13 15.72
CA THR A 209 5.35 -19.65 16.77
C THR A 209 4.80 -18.45 17.51
N VAL A 210 3.98 -17.63 16.86
CA VAL A 210 3.33 -16.45 17.46
C VAL A 210 2.33 -16.84 18.55
N GLY A 211 1.67 -17.99 18.41
CA GLY A 211 0.74 -18.51 19.40
C GLY A 211 1.38 -18.72 20.77
N ALA A 212 2.64 -19.19 20.81
CA ALA A 212 3.38 -19.34 22.06
C ALA A 212 3.70 -18.00 22.74
N ALA A 213 4.02 -16.97 21.94
CA ALA A 213 4.23 -15.62 22.45
C ALA A 213 2.94 -14.99 22.99
N PHE A 214 1.82 -15.20 22.32
CA PHE A 214 0.49 -14.79 22.83
C PHE A 214 0.16 -15.52 24.13
N ASP A 215 0.39 -16.82 24.22
CA ASP A 215 0.13 -17.59 25.45
C ASP A 215 0.89 -17.00 26.64
N LYS A 216 2.19 -16.71 26.49
CA LYS A 216 3.02 -16.04 27.50
C LYS A 216 2.47 -14.67 27.88
N ALA A 217 2.07 -13.85 26.89
CA ALA A 217 1.55 -12.51 27.12
C ALA A 217 0.20 -12.57 27.88
N PHE A 218 -0.70 -13.47 27.48
CA PHE A 218 -2.01 -13.64 28.11
C PHE A 218 -1.91 -14.17 29.54
N HIS A 219 -0.97 -15.10 29.79
CA HIS A 219 -0.73 -15.64 31.13
C HIS A 219 -0.32 -14.52 32.12
N ASN A 220 0.51 -13.59 31.67
CA ASN A 220 1.05 -12.52 32.51
C ASN A 220 0.08 -11.31 32.65
N ALA A 221 -0.90 -11.18 31.77
CA ALA A 221 -1.79 -10.03 31.74
C ALA A 221 -2.85 -10.08 32.85
N LYS A 222 -2.78 -9.12 33.77
CA LYS A 222 -3.72 -8.98 34.91
C LYS A 222 -4.93 -8.10 34.58
N GLN A 223 -4.85 -7.31 33.55
CA GLN A 223 -5.89 -6.38 33.06
C GLN A 223 -6.31 -6.76 31.64
N ARG A 224 -6.95 -5.83 30.93
CA ARG A 224 -7.35 -6.01 29.53
C ARG A 224 -6.11 -6.25 28.66
N ILE A 225 -6.35 -6.98 27.57
CA ILE A 225 -5.37 -7.17 26.51
C ILE A 225 -5.89 -6.47 25.27
N ILE A 226 -5.06 -5.67 24.61
CA ILE A 226 -5.37 -5.00 23.36
C ILE A 226 -4.33 -5.45 22.34
N VAL A 227 -4.77 -6.13 21.27
CA VAL A 227 -3.89 -6.66 20.23
C VAL A 227 -4.08 -5.86 18.96
N ALA A 228 -3.05 -5.13 18.54
CA ALA A 228 -3.02 -4.42 17.29
C ALA A 228 -2.32 -5.27 16.22
N THR A 229 -2.99 -5.53 15.11
CA THR A 229 -2.47 -6.30 13.98
C THR A 229 -3.05 -5.80 12.66
N PHE A 230 -2.53 -6.28 11.54
CA PHE A 230 -3.15 -6.06 10.23
C PHE A 230 -4.51 -6.76 10.17
N SER A 231 -5.50 -6.08 9.64
CA SER A 231 -6.85 -6.65 9.51
C SER A 231 -6.90 -7.86 8.56
N SER A 232 -6.00 -7.90 7.58
CA SER A 232 -5.88 -9.00 6.62
C SER A 232 -5.16 -10.24 7.18
N ASN A 233 -4.48 -10.13 8.33
CA ASN A 233 -3.80 -11.28 8.94
C ASN A 233 -4.79 -12.16 9.73
N VAL A 234 -5.65 -12.86 9.00
CA VAL A 234 -6.72 -13.69 9.53
C VAL A 234 -6.19 -14.81 10.42
N HIS A 235 -5.06 -15.42 10.07
CA HIS A 235 -4.41 -16.44 10.91
C HIS A 235 -4.01 -15.90 12.29
N ARG A 236 -3.50 -14.66 12.36
CA ARG A 236 -3.14 -13.99 13.60
C ARG A 236 -4.36 -13.71 14.46
N ILE A 237 -5.44 -13.25 13.82
CA ILE A 237 -6.72 -12.99 14.50
C ILE A 237 -7.26 -14.31 15.09
N GLN A 238 -7.23 -15.41 14.35
CA GLN A 238 -7.63 -16.73 14.87
C GLN A 238 -6.80 -17.13 16.09
N GLN A 239 -5.47 -16.96 16.05
CA GLN A 239 -4.62 -17.29 17.21
C GLN A 239 -4.95 -16.46 18.44
N VAL A 240 -5.29 -15.17 18.27
CA VAL A 240 -5.74 -14.31 19.39
C VAL A 240 -7.05 -14.82 19.96
N ILE A 241 -8.01 -15.18 19.11
CA ILE A 241 -9.31 -15.74 19.54
C ILE A 241 -9.11 -17.06 20.29
N ASP A 242 -8.33 -17.99 19.74
CA ASP A 242 -8.04 -19.29 20.36
C ASP A 242 -7.37 -19.12 21.72
N THR A 243 -6.45 -18.18 21.82
CA THR A 243 -5.79 -17.86 23.11
C THR A 243 -6.77 -17.23 24.08
N ALA A 244 -7.63 -16.30 23.63
CA ALA A 244 -8.65 -15.71 24.48
C ALA A 244 -9.62 -16.78 25.05
N VAL A 245 -10.04 -17.74 24.23
CA VAL A 245 -10.88 -18.86 24.65
C VAL A 245 -10.19 -19.68 25.75
N ARG A 246 -8.91 -20.03 25.59
CA ARG A 246 -8.14 -20.78 26.60
C ARG A 246 -8.06 -20.04 27.93
N TYR A 247 -7.94 -18.72 27.91
CA TYR A 247 -7.89 -17.88 29.10
C TYR A 247 -9.28 -17.37 29.54
N LYS A 248 -10.37 -17.90 28.97
CA LYS A 248 -11.78 -17.55 29.29
C LYS A 248 -12.04 -16.04 29.16
N ARG A 249 -11.45 -15.40 28.18
CA ARG A 249 -11.63 -13.98 27.89
C ARG A 249 -12.61 -13.79 26.70
N LYS A 250 -13.38 -12.71 26.76
CA LYS A 250 -14.22 -12.24 25.65
C LYS A 250 -13.40 -11.42 24.68
N VAL A 251 -13.73 -11.48 23.40
CA VAL A 251 -13.02 -10.79 22.33
C VAL A 251 -13.94 -9.74 21.72
N ALA A 252 -13.54 -8.49 21.75
CA ALA A 252 -14.17 -7.42 20.99
C ALA A 252 -13.30 -7.01 19.80
N VAL A 253 -13.92 -6.68 18.68
CA VAL A 253 -13.23 -6.31 17.45
C VAL A 253 -13.44 -4.82 17.17
N LEU A 254 -12.35 -4.08 16.89
CA LEU A 254 -12.38 -2.64 16.72
C LEU A 254 -11.60 -2.18 15.48
N GLY A 255 -12.16 -1.18 14.80
CA GLY A 255 -11.64 -0.66 13.53
C GLY A 255 -12.45 -1.14 12.33
N ARG A 256 -12.79 -0.22 11.43
CA ARG A 256 -13.71 -0.51 10.30
C ARG A 256 -13.24 -1.67 9.42
N SER A 257 -11.99 -1.66 9.00
CA SER A 257 -11.42 -2.76 8.18
C SER A 257 -11.35 -4.07 8.96
N MET A 258 -10.97 -4.03 10.25
CA MET A 258 -10.88 -5.21 11.11
C MET A 258 -12.25 -5.89 11.27
N VAL A 259 -13.29 -5.13 11.60
CA VAL A 259 -14.66 -5.64 11.73
C VAL A 259 -15.13 -6.30 10.44
N LYS A 260 -14.90 -5.66 9.29
CA LYS A 260 -15.30 -6.20 7.98
C LYS A 260 -14.61 -7.51 7.66
N VAL A 261 -13.28 -7.56 7.78
CA VAL A 261 -12.52 -8.77 7.47
C VAL A 261 -12.87 -9.91 8.42
N VAL A 262 -13.01 -9.64 9.72
CA VAL A 262 -13.42 -10.64 10.71
C VAL A 262 -14.82 -11.17 10.40
N SER A 263 -15.79 -10.30 10.09
CA SER A 263 -17.15 -10.73 9.73
C SER A 263 -17.17 -11.61 8.48
N ILE A 264 -16.47 -11.21 7.43
CA ILE A 264 -16.35 -12.01 6.20
C ILE A 264 -15.66 -13.35 6.48
N SER A 265 -14.60 -13.34 7.29
CA SER A 265 -13.84 -14.55 7.62
C SER A 265 -14.66 -15.53 8.48
N LEU A 266 -15.51 -15.03 9.37
CA LEU A 266 -16.48 -15.85 10.14
C LEU A 266 -17.55 -16.45 9.21
N GLU A 267 -18.14 -15.63 8.33
CA GLU A 267 -19.17 -16.07 7.37
C GLU A 267 -18.64 -17.16 6.43
N LEU A 268 -17.40 -17.00 5.95
CA LEU A 268 -16.77 -17.95 5.04
C LEU A 268 -16.08 -19.14 5.74
N GLY A 269 -16.02 -19.14 7.08
CA GLY A 269 -15.43 -20.22 7.88
C GLY A 269 -13.91 -20.22 7.99
N TYR A 270 -13.23 -19.10 7.69
CA TYR A 270 -11.78 -18.93 7.90
C TYR A 270 -11.43 -18.53 9.33
N ILE A 271 -12.38 -17.99 10.08
CA ILE A 271 -12.30 -17.78 11.52
C ILE A 271 -13.42 -18.59 12.17
N SER A 272 -13.10 -19.23 13.29
CA SER A 272 -14.06 -19.92 14.15
C SER A 272 -13.92 -19.43 15.59
N ALA A 273 -15.03 -19.31 16.28
CA ALA A 273 -15.07 -18.98 17.70
C ALA A 273 -16.26 -19.65 18.36
N PRO A 274 -16.14 -20.20 19.59
CA PRO A 274 -17.28 -20.65 20.36
C PRO A 274 -18.32 -19.53 20.54
N GLU A 275 -19.59 -19.89 20.58
CA GLU A 275 -20.68 -18.95 20.78
C GLU A 275 -20.45 -18.07 22.03
N GLY A 276 -20.75 -16.78 21.91
CA GLY A 276 -20.55 -15.80 22.98
C GLY A 276 -19.10 -15.47 23.31
N THR A 277 -18.10 -15.92 22.50
CA THR A 277 -16.70 -15.51 22.65
C THR A 277 -16.48 -14.11 22.09
N ILE A 278 -17.00 -13.83 20.88
CA ILE A 278 -16.94 -12.52 20.25
C ILE A 278 -18.13 -11.70 20.74
N ILE A 279 -17.87 -10.52 21.25
CA ILE A 279 -18.85 -9.58 21.81
C ILE A 279 -18.79 -8.24 21.09
N ASP A 280 -19.85 -7.45 21.17
CA ASP A 280 -19.81 -6.06 20.68
C ASP A 280 -18.86 -5.23 21.53
N ILE A 281 -18.20 -4.25 20.92
CA ILE A 281 -17.28 -3.33 21.61
C ILE A 281 -18.00 -2.52 22.70
N ASP A 282 -19.29 -2.30 22.59
CA ASP A 282 -20.09 -1.57 23.58
C ASP A 282 -20.38 -2.42 24.83
N GLU A 283 -20.20 -3.73 24.75
CA GLU A 283 -20.40 -4.68 25.86
C GLU A 283 -19.16 -4.89 26.74
N ILE A 284 -17.98 -4.39 26.34
CA ILE A 284 -16.74 -4.67 27.08
C ILE A 284 -16.78 -4.24 28.54
N ASN A 285 -17.57 -3.21 28.88
CA ASN A 285 -17.72 -2.69 30.22
C ASN A 285 -18.60 -3.56 31.14
N PHE A 286 -19.29 -4.55 30.58
CA PHE A 286 -20.07 -5.55 31.36
C PHE A 286 -19.18 -6.67 31.91
N TYR A 287 -17.92 -6.74 31.47
CA TYR A 287 -16.96 -7.76 31.89
C TYR A 287 -15.84 -7.14 32.71
N SER A 288 -15.28 -7.94 33.63
CA SER A 288 -14.09 -7.53 34.37
C SER A 288 -12.91 -7.31 33.42
N PRO A 289 -12.03 -6.33 33.64
CA PRO A 289 -10.94 -6.02 32.72
C PRO A 289 -10.08 -7.24 32.33
N ASN A 290 -9.80 -8.14 33.26
CA ASN A 290 -9.04 -9.37 33.01
C ASN A 290 -9.80 -10.42 32.18
N GLN A 291 -11.04 -10.16 31.82
CA GLN A 291 -11.86 -11.02 30.96
C GLN A 291 -12.00 -10.47 29.54
N VAL A 292 -11.36 -9.35 29.20
CA VAL A 292 -11.53 -8.66 27.93
C VAL A 292 -10.25 -8.70 27.10
N VAL A 293 -10.41 -8.99 25.80
CA VAL A 293 -9.42 -8.81 24.75
C VAL A 293 -10.02 -7.91 23.67
N VAL A 294 -9.30 -6.92 23.22
CA VAL A 294 -9.70 -6.07 22.09
C VAL A 294 -8.73 -6.31 20.93
N ILE A 295 -9.23 -6.76 19.78
CA ILE A 295 -8.45 -6.84 18.54
C ILE A 295 -8.69 -5.55 17.75
N THR A 296 -7.62 -4.87 17.35
CA THR A 296 -7.74 -3.54 16.75
C THR A 296 -6.75 -3.31 15.59
N THR A 297 -7.03 -2.29 14.79
CA THR A 297 -6.11 -1.73 13.80
C THR A 297 -5.16 -0.72 14.43
N GLY A 298 -4.16 -0.25 13.66
CA GLY A 298 -3.22 0.79 14.10
C GLY A 298 -1.85 0.26 14.49
N SER A 299 -1.52 -0.96 14.05
CA SER A 299 -0.18 -1.54 14.25
C SER A 299 0.93 -0.79 13.51
N GLN A 300 0.59 0.11 12.58
CA GLN A 300 1.51 0.95 11.82
C GLN A 300 1.56 2.40 12.31
N GLY A 301 0.86 2.72 13.38
CA GLY A 301 0.88 4.07 13.99
C GLY A 301 0.15 5.14 13.18
N GLU A 302 -0.70 4.75 12.23
CA GLU A 302 -1.47 5.68 11.41
C GLU A 302 -2.32 6.60 12.30
N PRO A 303 -2.32 7.93 12.08
CA PRO A 303 -2.93 8.90 13.00
C PRO A 303 -4.42 8.66 13.27
N MET A 304 -5.16 8.19 12.26
CA MET A 304 -6.60 7.96 12.35
C MET A 304 -6.97 6.54 12.77
N SER A 305 -5.99 5.69 13.02
CA SER A 305 -6.22 4.31 13.45
C SER A 305 -6.74 4.21 14.88
N ALA A 306 -7.40 3.10 15.18
CA ALA A 306 -8.01 2.92 16.49
C ALA A 306 -6.96 2.92 17.63
N LEU A 307 -5.83 2.21 17.48
CA LEU A 307 -4.78 2.19 18.52
C LEU A 307 -4.15 3.56 18.73
N THR A 308 -3.81 4.30 17.67
CA THR A 308 -3.21 5.63 17.78
C THR A 308 -4.16 6.60 18.50
N ARG A 309 -5.45 6.57 18.16
CA ARG A 309 -6.47 7.38 18.84
C ARG A 309 -6.65 7.00 20.32
N MET A 310 -6.53 5.70 20.65
CA MET A 310 -6.49 5.28 22.06
C MET A 310 -5.25 5.83 22.79
N ALA A 311 -4.09 5.79 22.13
CA ALA A 311 -2.82 6.25 22.69
C ALA A 311 -2.80 7.77 23.00
N VAL A 312 -3.56 8.57 22.24
CA VAL A 312 -3.68 10.02 22.49
C VAL A 312 -4.96 10.39 23.26
N GLY A 313 -5.74 9.42 23.72
CA GLY A 313 -6.96 9.64 24.52
C GLY A 313 -8.19 10.12 23.72
N GLU A 314 -8.16 10.03 22.39
CA GLU A 314 -9.23 10.52 21.51
C GLU A 314 -10.22 9.41 21.06
N HIS A 315 -10.04 8.18 21.53
CA HIS A 315 -10.91 7.09 21.14
C HIS A 315 -12.18 7.04 22.01
N ARG A 316 -13.36 7.10 21.39
CA ARG A 316 -14.65 7.27 22.08
C ARG A 316 -15.10 6.07 22.91
N LYS A 317 -14.72 4.83 22.52
CA LYS A 317 -15.23 3.60 23.13
C LYS A 317 -14.22 2.91 24.07
N VAL A 318 -12.94 3.13 23.86
CA VAL A 318 -11.87 2.47 24.63
C VAL A 318 -10.87 3.51 25.10
N THR A 319 -10.69 3.61 26.41
CA THR A 319 -9.66 4.42 27.06
C THR A 319 -8.61 3.48 27.64
N ILE A 320 -7.33 3.74 27.38
CA ILE A 320 -6.21 3.00 27.96
C ILE A 320 -6.11 3.34 29.44
N VAL A 321 -5.97 2.32 30.27
CA VAL A 321 -5.78 2.47 31.71
C VAL A 321 -4.47 1.81 32.15
N PRO A 322 -3.86 2.28 33.27
CA PRO A 322 -2.65 1.66 33.81
C PRO A 322 -2.83 0.16 34.04
N GLY A 323 -1.84 -0.62 33.58
CA GLY A 323 -1.85 -2.08 33.67
C GLY A 323 -2.51 -2.82 32.50
N ASP A 324 -3.14 -2.11 31.54
CA ASP A 324 -3.55 -2.73 30.27
C ASP A 324 -2.33 -3.31 29.55
N THR A 325 -2.48 -4.48 28.93
CA THR A 325 -1.42 -5.08 28.12
C THR A 325 -1.71 -4.83 26.65
N ILE A 326 -0.79 -4.11 25.98
CA ILE A 326 -0.91 -3.79 24.55
C ILE A 326 0.10 -4.65 23.80
N ILE A 327 -0.38 -5.41 22.81
CA ILE A 327 0.46 -6.26 21.94
C ILE A 327 0.43 -5.68 20.54
N ILE A 328 1.56 -5.17 20.04
CA ILE A 328 1.70 -4.68 18.66
C ILE A 328 2.25 -5.82 17.82
N SER A 329 1.36 -6.61 17.26
CA SER A 329 1.66 -7.84 16.52
C SER A 329 1.89 -7.56 15.03
N ALA A 330 2.82 -6.65 14.76
CA ALA A 330 3.26 -6.26 13.43
C ALA A 330 4.71 -5.77 13.45
N THR A 331 5.38 -5.79 12.31
CA THR A 331 6.63 -5.03 12.08
C THR A 331 6.26 -3.74 11.34
N PRO A 332 6.83 -2.58 11.68
CA PRO A 332 6.61 -1.36 10.91
C PRO A 332 6.97 -1.57 9.43
N ILE A 333 6.09 -1.11 8.56
CA ILE A 333 6.40 -0.96 7.13
C ILE A 333 7.45 0.15 7.01
N PRO A 334 8.43 0.04 6.10
CA PRO A 334 9.41 1.10 5.89
C PRO A 334 8.76 2.48 5.75
N GLY A 335 9.23 3.46 6.55
CA GLY A 335 8.64 4.80 6.67
C GLY A 335 7.74 5.00 7.89
N ASN A 336 7.13 3.96 8.45
CA ASN A 336 6.20 4.08 9.60
C ASN A 336 6.89 3.96 10.97
N GLU A 337 8.21 3.76 11.03
CA GLU A 337 8.94 3.51 12.28
C GLU A 337 8.73 4.62 13.33
N LYS A 338 8.76 5.88 12.88
CA LYS A 338 8.56 7.05 13.77
C LYS A 338 7.14 7.11 14.33
N LEU A 339 6.14 6.82 13.51
CA LEU A 339 4.74 6.84 13.93
C LEU A 339 4.45 5.73 14.95
N VAL A 340 4.96 4.53 14.69
CA VAL A 340 4.83 3.38 15.61
C VAL A 340 5.54 3.67 16.92
N SER A 341 6.78 4.17 16.89
CA SER A 341 7.54 4.54 18.10
C SER A 341 6.81 5.58 18.93
N LYS A 342 6.27 6.63 18.30
CA LYS A 342 5.48 7.66 18.99
C LYS A 342 4.22 7.09 19.64
N THR A 343 3.54 6.17 18.97
CA THR A 343 2.35 5.51 19.51
C THR A 343 2.72 4.67 20.75
N ILE A 344 3.82 3.91 20.70
CA ILE A 344 4.34 3.13 21.83
C ILE A 344 4.65 4.05 23.02
N ASP A 345 5.34 5.16 22.80
CA ASP A 345 5.68 6.13 23.86
C ASP A 345 4.42 6.68 24.54
N HIS A 346 3.39 7.01 23.78
CA HIS A 346 2.11 7.48 24.35
C HIS A 346 1.43 6.40 25.20
N LEU A 347 1.41 5.14 24.74
CA LEU A 347 0.83 4.02 25.48
C LEU A 347 1.58 3.76 26.80
N LEU A 348 2.91 3.81 26.77
CA LEU A 348 3.75 3.67 27.98
C LEU A 348 3.51 4.81 28.97
N LYS A 349 3.34 6.06 28.51
CA LYS A 349 3.00 7.21 29.35
C LYS A 349 1.64 7.06 30.03
N LEU A 350 0.71 6.33 29.44
CA LEU A 350 -0.60 6.01 30.04
C LEU A 350 -0.51 4.86 31.07
N GLY A 351 0.68 4.29 31.30
CA GLY A 351 0.90 3.20 32.23
C GLY A 351 0.55 1.82 31.68
N ALA A 352 0.43 1.67 30.37
CA ALA A 352 0.22 0.38 29.74
C ALA A 352 1.51 -0.45 29.69
N ASN A 353 1.37 -1.78 29.74
CA ASN A 353 2.45 -2.73 29.47
C ASN A 353 2.46 -3.03 27.95
N VAL A 354 3.45 -2.50 27.22
CA VAL A 354 3.50 -2.62 25.76
C VAL A 354 4.51 -3.70 25.34
N ILE A 355 4.01 -4.71 24.61
CA ILE A 355 4.79 -5.81 24.02
C ILE A 355 4.90 -5.55 22.52
N TYR A 356 6.12 -5.36 22.02
CA TYR A 356 6.39 -5.02 20.63
C TYR A 356 7.78 -5.49 20.19
N GLY A 357 8.00 -5.53 18.87
CA GLY A 357 9.30 -5.88 18.30
C GLY A 357 9.47 -7.38 18.04
N ARG A 358 10.45 -7.69 17.19
CA ARG A 358 10.71 -9.07 16.71
C ARG A 358 11.18 -10.02 17.79
N SER A 359 11.95 -9.51 18.77
CA SER A 359 12.50 -10.33 19.86
C SER A 359 11.43 -10.98 20.74
N GLU A 360 10.23 -10.38 20.79
CA GLU A 360 9.11 -10.93 21.57
C GLU A 360 8.37 -12.08 20.88
N GLY A 361 8.69 -12.38 19.61
CA GLY A 361 8.08 -13.48 18.87
C GLY A 361 6.60 -13.27 18.50
N ILE A 362 6.08 -12.06 18.68
CA ILE A 362 4.67 -11.72 18.43
C ILE A 362 4.34 -11.44 16.97
N HIS A 363 5.30 -11.51 16.07
CA HIS A 363 5.12 -11.31 14.64
C HIS A 363 6.11 -12.12 13.82
N VAL A 364 5.63 -12.71 12.74
CA VAL A 364 6.43 -13.34 11.68
C VAL A 364 6.00 -12.79 10.33
N SER A 365 6.92 -12.75 9.38
CA SER A 365 6.64 -12.29 8.01
C SER A 365 5.78 -13.30 7.24
N GLY A 366 5.05 -12.80 6.25
CA GLY A 366 4.34 -13.63 5.27
C GLY A 366 5.19 -14.01 4.05
N HIS A 367 6.40 -13.44 3.90
CA HIS A 367 7.24 -13.58 2.71
C HIS A 367 8.44 -14.50 2.96
N ALA A 368 8.87 -15.17 1.90
CA ALA A 368 9.98 -16.11 1.86
C ALA A 368 11.33 -15.43 2.11
N SER A 369 12.14 -15.99 3.00
CA SER A 369 13.55 -15.64 3.20
C SER A 369 14.45 -16.40 2.22
N GLN A 370 15.77 -16.17 2.25
CA GLN A 370 16.71 -16.65 1.21
C GLN A 370 16.66 -18.16 0.94
N GLU A 371 16.58 -18.99 1.98
CA GLU A 371 16.57 -20.45 1.78
C GLU A 371 15.25 -20.94 1.17
N GLU A 372 14.14 -20.29 1.47
CA GLU A 372 12.83 -20.57 0.85
C GLU A 372 12.80 -20.12 -0.61
N ILE A 373 13.39 -18.95 -0.91
CA ILE A 373 13.59 -18.46 -2.27
C ILE A 373 14.42 -19.44 -3.09
N LYS A 374 15.56 -19.89 -2.57
CA LYS A 374 16.42 -20.90 -3.22
C LYS A 374 15.68 -22.22 -3.46
N LEU A 375 14.86 -22.64 -2.50
CA LEU A 375 14.05 -23.86 -2.67
C LEU A 375 13.02 -23.68 -3.78
N MET A 376 12.33 -22.55 -3.86
CA MET A 376 11.37 -22.28 -4.94
C MET A 376 12.03 -22.32 -6.32
N HIS A 377 13.20 -21.70 -6.49
CA HIS A 377 13.97 -21.79 -7.74
C HIS A 377 14.33 -23.22 -8.10
N ASN A 378 14.74 -24.05 -7.12
CA ASN A 378 15.09 -25.45 -7.33
C ASN A 378 13.88 -26.33 -7.68
N LEU A 379 12.69 -26.02 -7.14
CA LEU A 379 11.45 -26.73 -7.48
C LEU A 379 10.99 -26.40 -8.91
N VAL A 380 11.00 -25.11 -9.26
CA VAL A 380 10.44 -24.58 -10.52
C VAL A 380 11.43 -24.71 -11.69
N ARG A 381 12.73 -24.56 -11.47
CA ARG A 381 13.81 -24.63 -12.48
C ARG A 381 13.49 -23.83 -13.75
N PRO A 382 13.21 -22.53 -13.64
CA PRO A 382 12.77 -21.75 -14.77
C PRO A 382 13.90 -21.47 -15.76
N LYS A 383 13.56 -21.31 -17.06
CA LYS A 383 14.51 -20.86 -18.07
C LYS A 383 14.83 -19.36 -17.90
N PHE A 384 13.82 -18.53 -17.65
CA PHE A 384 13.94 -17.11 -17.41
C PHE A 384 13.34 -16.72 -16.07
N PHE A 385 13.83 -15.62 -15.50
CA PHE A 385 13.39 -15.13 -14.19
C PHE A 385 13.20 -13.63 -14.16
N ILE A 386 12.09 -13.18 -13.56
CA ILE A 386 11.79 -11.79 -13.22
C ILE A 386 11.57 -11.74 -11.70
N PRO A 387 12.44 -11.09 -10.92
CA PRO A 387 12.13 -10.79 -9.51
C PRO A 387 11.01 -9.73 -9.48
N VAL A 388 9.95 -10.00 -8.70
CA VAL A 388 8.80 -9.09 -8.55
C VAL A 388 8.57 -8.78 -7.07
N HIS A 389 7.67 -7.85 -6.77
CA HIS A 389 7.23 -7.49 -5.42
C HIS A 389 8.39 -7.12 -4.49
N GLY A 390 8.88 -5.88 -4.61
CA GLY A 390 9.95 -5.39 -3.75
C GLY A 390 10.61 -4.12 -4.27
N GLU A 391 11.28 -3.41 -3.37
CA GLU A 391 12.13 -2.32 -3.72
C GLU A 391 13.33 -2.79 -4.56
N TYR A 392 13.97 -1.91 -5.28
CA TYR A 392 15.04 -2.25 -6.22
C TYR A 392 16.18 -3.07 -5.57
N ARG A 393 16.55 -2.81 -4.31
CA ARG A 393 17.54 -3.58 -3.55
C ARG A 393 17.12 -5.04 -3.35
N HIS A 394 15.81 -5.29 -3.13
CA HIS A 394 15.27 -6.65 -2.98
C HIS A 394 15.35 -7.41 -4.31
N LEU A 395 15.00 -6.75 -5.43
CA LEU A 395 15.08 -7.36 -6.77
C LEU A 395 16.51 -7.73 -7.13
N ILE A 396 17.47 -6.84 -6.87
CA ILE A 396 18.92 -7.11 -7.07
C ILE A 396 19.39 -8.29 -6.23
N LYS A 397 18.98 -8.33 -4.95
CA LYS A 397 19.40 -9.42 -4.05
C LYS A 397 18.82 -10.76 -4.50
N HIS A 398 17.55 -10.80 -4.90
CA HIS A 398 16.92 -12.01 -5.43
C HIS A 398 17.59 -12.47 -6.74
N ALA A 399 17.91 -11.55 -7.64
CA ALA A 399 18.66 -11.85 -8.85
C ALA A 399 20.04 -12.49 -8.56
N LYS A 400 20.75 -11.99 -7.54
CA LYS A 400 22.03 -12.58 -7.09
C LYS A 400 21.84 -13.99 -6.55
N LEU A 401 20.78 -14.24 -5.75
CA LEU A 401 20.47 -15.59 -5.27
C LEU A 401 20.22 -16.56 -6.44
N ALA A 402 19.48 -16.12 -7.47
CA ALA A 402 19.27 -16.95 -8.66
C ALA A 402 20.59 -17.26 -9.40
N GLN A 403 21.53 -16.30 -9.49
CA GLN A 403 22.84 -16.52 -10.07
C GLN A 403 23.69 -17.50 -9.22
N GLU A 404 23.64 -17.40 -7.90
CA GLU A 404 24.28 -18.35 -6.98
C GLU A 404 23.79 -19.79 -7.19
N LEU A 405 22.53 -19.96 -7.62
CA LEU A 405 21.96 -21.26 -8.00
C LEU A 405 22.32 -21.71 -9.42
N GLY A 406 23.15 -20.96 -10.14
CA GLY A 406 23.64 -21.29 -11.48
C GLY A 406 22.80 -20.74 -12.63
N MET A 407 21.80 -19.88 -12.38
CA MET A 407 21.05 -19.25 -13.46
C MET A 407 21.92 -18.25 -14.22
N PRO A 408 22.01 -18.32 -15.56
CA PRO A 408 22.75 -17.35 -16.36
C PRO A 408 22.23 -15.93 -16.15
N LYS A 409 23.11 -14.95 -16.02
CA LYS A 409 22.76 -13.54 -15.81
C LYS A 409 21.81 -13.02 -16.91
N ASP A 410 22.02 -13.42 -18.15
CA ASP A 410 21.22 -12.99 -19.31
C ASP A 410 19.80 -13.56 -19.30
N ASN A 411 19.50 -14.52 -18.44
CA ASN A 411 18.18 -15.08 -18.24
C ASN A 411 17.41 -14.42 -17.09
N ILE A 412 18.02 -13.43 -16.40
CA ILE A 412 17.43 -12.72 -15.26
C ILE A 412 17.10 -11.28 -15.67
N PHE A 413 15.85 -10.89 -15.55
CA PHE A 413 15.35 -9.59 -15.97
C PHE A 413 14.96 -8.75 -14.75
N ILE A 414 15.89 -7.91 -14.28
CA ILE A 414 15.56 -6.88 -13.28
C ILE A 414 14.92 -5.73 -14.05
N SER A 415 13.61 -5.59 -13.94
CA SER A 415 12.80 -4.70 -14.75
C SER A 415 12.27 -3.52 -13.93
N GLU A 416 11.73 -2.52 -14.63
CA GLU A 416 11.00 -1.37 -14.10
C GLU A 416 9.54 -1.44 -14.53
N ASN A 417 8.65 -0.79 -13.79
CA ASN A 417 7.27 -0.63 -14.20
C ASN A 417 7.18 0.02 -15.58
N GLY A 418 6.33 -0.53 -16.45
CA GLY A 418 6.14 -0.11 -17.83
C GLY A 418 7.11 -0.72 -18.84
N GLN A 419 8.16 -1.44 -18.41
CA GLN A 419 9.00 -2.15 -19.38
C GLN A 419 8.27 -3.34 -20.00
N VAL A 420 8.37 -3.48 -21.30
CA VAL A 420 7.83 -4.62 -22.07
C VAL A 420 8.92 -5.68 -22.18
N LEU A 421 8.76 -6.77 -21.47
CA LEU A 421 9.63 -7.93 -21.55
C LEU A 421 9.02 -8.94 -22.52
N GLU A 422 9.74 -9.26 -23.59
CA GLU A 422 9.27 -10.15 -24.66
C GLU A 422 10.03 -11.48 -24.64
N PHE A 423 9.28 -12.59 -24.62
CA PHE A 423 9.82 -13.92 -24.54
C PHE A 423 9.35 -14.77 -25.75
N THR A 424 10.27 -15.55 -26.25
CA THR A 424 10.02 -16.73 -27.09
C THR A 424 10.38 -17.98 -26.30
N ARG A 425 10.27 -19.15 -26.90
CA ARG A 425 10.76 -20.38 -26.25
C ARG A 425 12.26 -20.34 -25.92
N ASP A 426 13.02 -19.55 -26.68
CA ASP A 426 14.48 -19.58 -26.63
C ASP A 426 15.11 -18.31 -26.12
N THR A 427 14.49 -17.15 -26.31
CA THR A 427 15.05 -15.84 -25.99
C THR A 427 14.12 -15.02 -25.12
N GLY A 428 14.71 -14.17 -24.28
CA GLY A 428 14.02 -13.09 -23.57
C GLY A 428 14.72 -11.77 -23.85
N THR A 429 13.97 -10.71 -24.07
CA THR A 429 14.51 -9.36 -24.39
C THR A 429 13.62 -8.28 -23.81
N VAL A 430 14.21 -7.08 -23.59
CA VAL A 430 13.45 -5.86 -23.32
C VAL A 430 13.06 -5.25 -24.66
N ALA A 431 11.76 -5.24 -24.97
CA ALA A 431 11.24 -4.86 -26.29
C ALA A 431 10.78 -3.38 -26.38
N GLY A 432 10.60 -2.71 -25.24
CA GLY A 432 10.14 -1.32 -25.20
C GLY A 432 9.61 -0.88 -23.85
N LYS A 433 8.87 0.23 -23.83
CA LYS A 433 8.18 0.75 -22.65
C LYS A 433 6.75 1.16 -23.02
N VAL A 434 5.84 1.04 -22.08
CA VAL A 434 4.48 1.57 -22.11
C VAL A 434 4.28 2.57 -20.99
N THR A 435 3.20 3.35 -21.05
CA THR A 435 2.81 4.24 -19.96
C THR A 435 2.51 3.41 -18.71
N ALA A 436 3.24 3.70 -17.66
CA ALA A 436 3.05 3.17 -16.33
C ALA A 436 3.52 4.21 -15.31
N GLY A 437 2.90 4.25 -14.15
CA GLY A 437 3.23 5.26 -13.16
C GLY A 437 2.36 5.18 -11.92
N ARG A 438 2.23 6.32 -11.28
CA ARG A 438 1.46 6.51 -10.04
C ARG A 438 0.29 7.44 -10.33
N VAL A 439 -0.92 7.01 -10.00
CA VAL A 439 -2.11 7.84 -10.01
C VAL A 439 -2.49 8.08 -8.55
N LEU A 440 -2.51 9.35 -8.15
CA LEU A 440 -2.79 9.76 -6.79
C LEU A 440 -4.30 9.85 -6.58
N VAL A 441 -4.77 9.39 -5.43
CA VAL A 441 -6.17 9.48 -5.01
C VAL A 441 -6.26 10.31 -3.75
N ASP A 442 -7.10 11.36 -3.79
CA ASP A 442 -7.35 12.31 -2.72
C ASP A 442 -8.87 12.49 -2.58
N GLY A 443 -9.46 11.91 -1.54
CA GLY A 443 -10.90 11.88 -1.34
C GLY A 443 -11.63 11.20 -2.52
N LEU A 444 -12.41 11.99 -3.25
CA LEU A 444 -13.12 11.51 -4.46
C LEU A 444 -12.33 11.76 -5.75
N GLY A 445 -11.26 12.55 -5.69
CA GLY A 445 -10.40 12.86 -6.83
C GLY A 445 -9.46 11.71 -7.17
N VAL A 446 -9.37 11.37 -8.46
CA VAL A 446 -8.49 10.32 -8.96
C VAL A 446 -7.65 10.90 -10.09
N GLY A 447 -6.34 11.11 -9.85
CA GLY A 447 -5.40 11.61 -10.84
C GLY A 447 -5.47 13.12 -11.11
N ASP A 448 -6.25 13.87 -10.35
CA ASP A 448 -6.35 15.33 -10.42
C ASP A 448 -5.25 16.05 -9.61
N VAL A 449 -4.59 15.33 -8.70
CA VAL A 449 -3.42 15.82 -7.97
C VAL A 449 -2.14 15.38 -8.68
N GLY A 450 -1.40 16.36 -9.21
CA GLY A 450 -0.10 16.13 -9.85
C GLY A 450 1.06 16.71 -9.04
N ASN A 451 2.27 16.63 -9.60
CA ASN A 451 3.51 17.12 -8.98
C ASN A 451 3.46 18.60 -8.58
N ILE A 452 2.72 19.42 -9.33
CA ILE A 452 2.55 20.86 -9.03
C ILE A 452 1.79 21.01 -7.71
N VAL A 453 0.66 20.33 -7.57
CA VAL A 453 -0.17 20.39 -6.36
C VAL A 453 0.59 19.86 -5.14
N LEU A 454 1.32 18.76 -5.28
CA LEU A 454 2.16 18.22 -4.19
C LEU A 454 3.27 19.19 -3.78
N ARG A 455 3.92 19.84 -4.75
CA ARG A 455 4.94 20.86 -4.47
C ARG A 455 4.33 22.05 -3.71
N ASP A 456 3.16 22.51 -4.13
CA ASP A 456 2.47 23.61 -3.49
C ASP A 456 2.02 23.25 -2.06
N ARG A 457 1.48 22.04 -1.85
CA ARG A 457 1.16 21.52 -0.51
C ARG A 457 2.39 21.45 0.39
N ARG A 458 3.53 21.00 -0.16
CA ARG A 458 4.80 20.94 0.57
C ARG A 458 5.26 22.33 0.98
N GLN A 459 5.25 23.30 0.07
CA GLN A 459 5.63 24.69 0.36
C GLN A 459 4.71 25.30 1.43
N LEU A 460 3.39 25.11 1.31
CA LEU A 460 2.42 25.56 2.29
C LEU A 460 2.64 24.94 3.67
N SER A 461 3.00 23.64 3.73
CA SER A 461 3.23 22.94 5.00
C SER A 461 4.52 23.37 5.70
N GLN A 462 5.54 23.74 4.94
CA GLN A 462 6.87 24.12 5.48
C GLN A 462 6.95 25.60 5.85
N ASP A 463 6.52 26.48 4.95
CA ASP A 463 6.80 27.91 5.06
C ASP A 463 5.53 28.77 5.11
N GLY A 464 4.35 28.20 4.92
CA GLY A 464 3.08 28.91 4.95
C GLY A 464 2.82 29.77 3.70
N ILE A 465 1.88 30.72 3.83
CA ILE A 465 1.43 31.59 2.73
C ILE A 465 1.32 33.04 3.17
N LEU A 466 1.73 33.94 2.27
CA LEU A 466 1.40 35.38 2.29
C LEU A 466 0.46 35.70 1.13
N ILE A 467 -0.67 36.32 1.43
CA ILE A 467 -1.63 36.82 0.45
C ILE A 467 -1.55 38.32 0.45
N ILE A 468 -1.31 38.91 -0.71
CA ILE A 468 -1.28 40.37 -0.92
C ILE A 468 -2.53 40.78 -1.69
N VAL A 469 -3.36 41.58 -1.10
CA VAL A 469 -4.61 42.04 -1.73
C VAL A 469 -4.48 43.53 -2.05
N LEU A 470 -4.73 43.91 -3.30
CA LEU A 470 -4.73 45.29 -3.75
C LEU A 470 -5.77 45.52 -4.84
N THR A 471 -6.26 46.77 -4.94
CA THR A 471 -7.18 47.20 -5.97
C THR A 471 -6.50 48.22 -6.87
N MET A 472 -6.59 48.03 -8.18
CA MET A 472 -5.95 48.90 -9.18
C MET A 472 -6.99 49.37 -10.21
N ASN A 473 -6.80 50.61 -10.68
CA ASN A 473 -7.56 51.11 -11.81
C ASN A 473 -7.05 50.45 -13.11
N LYS A 474 -7.97 49.89 -13.89
CA LYS A 474 -7.64 49.16 -15.12
C LYS A 474 -7.03 50.03 -16.21
N GLU A 475 -7.44 51.28 -16.31
CA GLU A 475 -7.02 52.20 -17.38
C GLU A 475 -5.70 52.92 -17.04
N THR A 476 -5.53 53.33 -15.78
CA THR A 476 -4.38 54.14 -15.35
C THR A 476 -3.27 53.29 -14.73
N GLY A 477 -3.56 52.03 -14.27
CA GLY A 477 -2.61 51.23 -13.52
C GLY A 477 -2.35 51.72 -12.09
N GLU A 478 -3.11 52.72 -11.62
CA GLU A 478 -2.92 53.29 -10.27
C GLU A 478 -3.50 52.36 -9.19
N VAL A 479 -2.82 52.28 -8.04
CA VAL A 479 -3.28 51.55 -6.87
C VAL A 479 -4.35 52.43 -6.16
N VAL A 480 -5.58 51.92 -6.08
CA VAL A 480 -6.71 52.62 -5.46
C VAL A 480 -6.87 52.23 -3.98
N SER A 481 -6.52 50.99 -3.62
CA SER A 481 -6.59 50.49 -2.23
C SER A 481 -5.62 49.33 -1.99
N GLY A 482 -5.11 49.23 -0.79
CA GLY A 482 -4.11 48.26 -0.38
C GLY A 482 -2.68 48.84 -0.53
N PRO A 483 -1.60 47.98 -0.49
CA PRO A 483 -1.64 46.52 -0.34
C PRO A 483 -1.96 46.04 1.09
N ASP A 484 -2.94 45.16 1.23
CA ASP A 484 -3.20 44.45 2.48
C ASP A 484 -2.47 43.09 2.45
N ILE A 485 -1.77 42.78 3.54
CA ILE A 485 -1.00 41.51 3.61
C ILE A 485 -1.60 40.61 4.70
N VAL A 486 -2.01 39.41 4.28
CA VAL A 486 -2.51 38.36 5.16
C VAL A 486 -1.52 37.19 5.21
N SER A 487 -1.11 36.83 6.42
CA SER A 487 -0.20 35.70 6.65
C SER A 487 -0.93 34.51 7.29
N ARG A 488 -0.65 33.28 6.80
CA ARG A 488 -1.09 32.02 7.43
C ARG A 488 0.04 31.01 7.40
N GLY A 489 0.34 30.41 8.58
CA GLY A 489 1.36 29.36 8.71
C GLY A 489 2.81 29.82 8.48
N PHE A 490 3.05 31.14 8.27
CA PHE A 490 4.39 31.67 8.04
C PHE A 490 4.99 32.26 9.32
N VAL A 491 4.40 33.33 9.87
CA VAL A 491 4.81 34.00 11.09
C VAL A 491 3.62 34.30 11.99
N TYR A 492 3.88 34.42 13.30
CA TYR A 492 2.87 34.91 14.22
C TYR A 492 2.79 36.44 14.12
N VAL A 493 1.76 36.93 13.44
CA VAL A 493 1.63 38.32 13.00
C VAL A 493 1.78 39.32 14.15
N ARG A 494 1.24 39.02 15.35
CA ARG A 494 1.31 39.92 16.53
C ARG A 494 2.73 40.14 17.08
N GLU A 495 3.67 39.23 16.78
CA GLU A 495 5.06 39.32 17.21
C GLU A 495 5.99 39.69 16.03
N SER A 496 5.42 39.98 14.86
CA SER A 496 6.17 40.20 13.62
C SER A 496 5.65 41.46 12.89
N GLU A 497 5.13 42.45 13.61
CA GLU A 497 4.58 43.69 13.03
C GLU A 497 5.60 44.40 12.16
N GLU A 498 6.84 44.58 12.65
CA GLU A 498 7.93 45.22 11.91
C GLU A 498 8.23 44.51 10.58
N LEU A 499 8.23 43.16 10.59
CA LEU A 499 8.45 42.35 9.38
C LEU A 499 7.31 42.55 8.37
N MET A 500 6.06 42.65 8.84
CA MET A 500 4.88 42.81 7.99
C MET A 500 4.76 44.24 7.43
N ASP A 501 5.14 45.25 8.20
CA ASP A 501 5.15 46.66 7.75
C ASP A 501 6.24 46.88 6.68
N GLU A 502 7.43 46.37 6.91
CA GLU A 502 8.50 46.42 5.90
C GLU A 502 8.12 45.60 4.65
N ALA A 503 7.43 44.45 4.79
CA ALA A 503 6.92 43.68 3.66
C ALA A 503 5.92 44.52 2.84
N ARG A 504 5.04 45.30 3.50
CA ARG A 504 4.10 46.21 2.84
C ARG A 504 4.85 47.30 2.06
N THR A 505 5.82 47.94 2.69
CA THR A 505 6.67 48.97 2.04
C THR A 505 7.39 48.38 0.81
N ARG A 506 7.84 47.12 0.86
CA ARG A 506 8.48 46.46 -0.31
C ARG A 506 7.50 46.22 -1.46
N VAL A 507 6.23 45.92 -1.14
CA VAL A 507 5.20 45.77 -2.18
C VAL A 507 4.90 47.13 -2.81
N GLU A 508 4.75 48.18 -1.99
CA GLU A 508 4.51 49.57 -2.46
C GLU A 508 5.64 50.02 -3.40
N GLN A 509 6.91 49.83 -3.00
CA GLN A 509 8.06 50.14 -3.83
C GLN A 509 8.15 49.34 -5.15
N ALA A 510 7.62 48.08 -5.14
CA ALA A 510 7.54 47.28 -6.35
C ALA A 510 6.43 47.78 -7.29
N LEU A 511 5.32 48.25 -6.73
CA LEU A 511 4.20 48.84 -7.49
C LEU A 511 4.58 50.17 -8.10
N ASP A 512 5.23 51.08 -7.32
CA ASP A 512 5.73 52.36 -7.81
C ASP A 512 6.67 52.16 -9.01
N ARG A 513 7.61 51.22 -8.92
CA ARG A 513 8.50 50.89 -10.04
C ARG A 513 7.75 50.38 -11.27
N CYS A 514 6.72 49.53 -11.09
CA CYS A 514 5.90 49.06 -12.21
C CYS A 514 5.18 50.25 -12.88
N GLN A 515 4.70 51.22 -12.11
CA GLN A 515 4.05 52.44 -12.63
C GLN A 515 5.04 53.33 -13.39
N ASP A 516 6.23 53.57 -12.83
CA ASP A 516 7.29 54.38 -13.46
C ASP A 516 7.79 53.76 -14.79
N GLU A 517 7.86 52.42 -14.85
CA GLU A 517 8.25 51.69 -16.04
C GLU A 517 7.09 51.42 -17.02
N GLY A 518 5.86 51.88 -16.72
CA GLY A 518 4.68 51.70 -17.57
C GLY A 518 4.22 50.24 -17.69
N VAL A 519 4.53 49.40 -16.68
CA VAL A 519 4.14 47.97 -16.66
C VAL A 519 2.68 47.87 -16.21
N ILE A 520 1.77 47.61 -17.15
CA ILE A 520 0.33 47.50 -16.90
C ILE A 520 -0.10 46.01 -16.89
N GLU A 521 0.72 45.11 -17.37
CA GLU A 521 0.38 43.67 -17.46
C GLU A 521 0.34 43.04 -16.06
N TRP A 522 -0.81 42.47 -15.69
CA TRP A 522 -1.08 41.85 -14.38
C TRP A 522 -0.10 40.74 -14.03
N GLY A 523 0.32 39.93 -15.01
CA GLY A 523 1.29 38.87 -14.84
C GLY A 523 2.64 39.39 -14.38
N ALA A 524 3.10 40.49 -15.01
CA ALA A 524 4.37 41.15 -14.70
C ALA A 524 4.32 41.82 -13.30
N ILE A 525 3.23 42.53 -12.97
CA ILE A 525 3.04 43.13 -11.64
C ILE A 525 3.06 42.07 -10.54
N LYS A 526 2.32 40.95 -10.71
CA LYS A 526 2.33 39.83 -9.76
C LYS A 526 3.70 39.20 -9.61
N SER A 527 4.48 39.12 -10.69
CA SER A 527 5.86 38.61 -10.64
C SER A 527 6.77 39.53 -9.87
N ASN A 528 6.72 40.85 -10.13
CA ASN A 528 7.52 41.85 -9.44
C ASN A 528 7.26 41.87 -7.93
N ILE A 529 5.99 41.78 -7.51
CA ILE A 529 5.62 41.65 -6.09
C ILE A 529 6.22 40.39 -5.48
N ARG A 530 6.08 39.24 -6.16
CA ARG A 530 6.63 37.95 -5.68
C ARG A 530 8.16 38.00 -5.52
N ASP A 531 8.86 38.58 -6.50
CA ASP A 531 10.31 38.64 -6.49
C ASP A 531 10.85 39.62 -5.42
N ALA A 532 10.17 40.75 -5.22
CA ALA A 532 10.54 41.71 -4.18
C ALA A 532 10.36 41.12 -2.78
N LEU A 533 9.17 40.56 -2.51
CA LEU A 533 8.88 39.93 -1.22
C LEU A 533 9.68 38.66 -0.99
N GLY A 534 9.81 37.81 -2.01
CA GLY A 534 10.53 36.53 -1.88
C GLY A 534 11.99 36.71 -1.45
N ARG A 535 12.68 37.69 -2.03
CA ARG A 535 14.05 38.06 -1.62
C ARG A 535 14.09 38.61 -0.21
N TYR A 536 13.26 39.59 0.09
CA TYR A 536 13.21 40.22 1.42
C TYR A 536 12.93 39.21 2.53
N LEU A 537 11.85 38.42 2.38
CA LEU A 537 11.45 37.43 3.39
C LEU A 537 12.50 36.35 3.60
N PHE A 538 13.14 35.88 2.51
CA PHE A 538 14.22 34.91 2.61
C PHE A 538 15.43 35.49 3.34
N ASP A 539 15.82 36.73 3.05
CA ASP A 539 16.96 37.38 3.71
C ASP A 539 16.73 37.57 5.21
N LYS A 540 15.51 37.92 5.60
CA LYS A 540 15.15 38.15 7.00
C LYS A 540 14.85 36.87 7.79
N THR A 541 14.23 35.87 7.16
CA THR A 541 13.70 34.69 7.88
C THR A 541 14.30 33.36 7.46
N ARG A 542 15.02 33.32 6.34
CA ARG A 542 15.50 32.08 5.69
C ARG A 542 14.36 31.12 5.29
N ARG A 543 13.12 31.60 5.23
CA ARG A 543 11.92 30.88 4.80
C ARG A 543 11.44 31.43 3.45
N ARG A 544 10.70 30.58 2.72
CA ARG A 544 10.14 30.90 1.39
C ARG A 544 8.64 30.63 1.34
N PRO A 545 7.81 31.45 2.04
CA PRO A 545 6.37 31.26 2.00
C PRO A 545 5.82 31.37 0.58
N MET A 546 4.69 30.72 0.33
CA MET A 546 3.97 30.93 -0.91
C MET A 546 3.45 32.38 -0.94
N ILE A 547 3.81 33.15 -1.97
CA ILE A 547 3.38 34.55 -2.13
C ILE A 547 2.29 34.59 -3.20
N LEU A 548 1.08 35.01 -2.82
CA LEU A 548 -0.09 35.06 -3.69
C LEU A 548 -0.62 36.48 -3.83
N PRO A 549 -0.20 37.27 -4.85
CA PRO A 549 -0.78 38.57 -5.14
C PRO A 549 -2.17 38.40 -5.78
N ILE A 550 -3.17 39.04 -5.16
CA ILE A 550 -4.54 39.16 -5.65
C ILE A 550 -4.79 40.62 -6.02
N ILE A 551 -5.00 40.87 -7.30
CA ILE A 551 -5.26 42.21 -7.83
C ILE A 551 -6.71 42.26 -8.28
N MET A 552 -7.47 43.18 -7.70
CA MET A 552 -8.86 43.47 -8.08
C MET A 552 -8.89 44.69 -9.02
N GLU A 553 -9.70 44.65 -10.06
CA GLU A 553 -9.87 45.71 -11.04
C GLU A 553 -11.09 46.56 -10.69
N ILE A 554 -10.97 47.88 -10.85
CA ILE A 554 -12.08 48.82 -10.84
C ILE A 554 -11.99 49.80 -12.01
#